data_80bd981a187057a89fd27050924d2685
#
_entry.id   80bd981a187057a89fd27050924d2685
#
_cell.length_a   1.000
_cell.length_b   1.000
_cell.length_c   1.000
_cell.angle_alpha   90.00
_cell.angle_beta   90.00
_cell.angle_gamma   90.00
#
_symmetry.space_group_name_H-M   'P 1'
#
loop_
_entity.id
_entity.type
_entity.pdbx_description
1 polymer ?
#
loop_
_entity_poly.entity_id
_entity_poly.type
_entity_poly.pdbx_seq_one_letter_code
_entity_poly.pdbx_strand_id
1 'polypeptide(L)'
;PGETIEMGFETLRLNKEMKVNYAWIYPLQPYPGTEIYQYAVENGFLNKEFSFDDIDPLGILESPLERKLKDGKKLKVLHRLFYYGIKIPGFVHLLKLLVYLPNNFIFEFLHRFSLLINYAKFHKINLFHVFVVAIRVFLTERRIRISIKADDVREA
;
A
#
# COMPACT_ATOMS: atom_id res chain seq x y z
N PRO A 1 2.31 -13.94 4.09
CA PRO A 1 2.18 -14.63 5.38
C PRO A 1 3.56 -14.90 5.99
N GLY A 2 3.71 -14.68 7.32
CA GLY A 2 4.98 -14.91 8.01
C GLY A 2 6.02 -13.78 7.90
N GLU A 3 5.76 -12.71 7.17
CA GLU A 3 6.67 -11.57 7.10
C GLU A 3 6.80 -10.87 8.44
N THR A 4 8.04 -10.57 8.84
CA THR A 4 8.36 -9.81 10.05
C THR A 4 8.85 -8.40 9.70
N ILE A 5 8.87 -7.52 10.69
CA ILE A 5 9.36 -6.16 10.48
C ILE A 5 10.85 -6.13 10.12
N GLU A 6 11.63 -7.09 10.61
CA GLU A 6 13.05 -7.24 10.29
C GLU A 6 13.22 -7.57 8.80
N MET A 7 12.43 -8.51 8.27
CA MET A 7 12.43 -8.85 6.83
C MET A 7 12.04 -7.66 5.96
N GLY A 8 11.08 -6.86 6.42
CA GLY A 8 10.70 -5.61 5.74
C GLY A 8 11.85 -4.59 5.70
N PHE A 9 12.61 -4.44 6.79
CA PHE A 9 13.81 -3.59 6.81
C PHE A 9 14.96 -4.15 5.95
N GLU A 10 15.12 -5.47 5.86
CA GLU A 10 16.08 -6.09 4.94
C GLU A 10 15.73 -5.82 3.49
N THR A 11 14.45 -5.91 3.14
CA THR A 11 13.95 -5.53 1.81
C THR A 11 14.27 -4.06 1.49
N LEU A 12 14.08 -3.16 2.47
CA LEU A 12 14.42 -1.76 2.31
C LEU A 12 15.93 -1.56 2.13
N ARG A 13 16.76 -2.24 2.94
CA ARG A 13 18.21 -2.19 2.84
C ARG A 13 18.68 -2.63 1.46
N LEU A 14 18.19 -3.77 0.97
CA LEU A 14 18.52 -4.30 -0.35
C LEU A 14 18.20 -3.30 -1.47
N ASN A 15 16.99 -2.72 -1.47
CA ASN A 15 16.61 -1.71 -2.44
C ASN A 15 17.50 -0.46 -2.42
N LYS A 16 17.95 -0.06 -1.23
CA LYS A 16 18.86 1.06 -1.06
C LYS A 16 20.27 0.76 -1.60
N GLU A 17 20.79 -0.44 -1.33
CA GLU A 17 22.09 -0.89 -1.83
C GLU A 17 22.12 -1.04 -3.35
N MET A 18 21.04 -1.54 -3.93
CA MET A 18 20.86 -1.62 -5.39
C MET A 18 20.70 -0.25 -6.06
N LYS A 19 20.56 0.84 -5.29
CA LYS A 19 20.36 2.20 -5.78
C LYS A 19 19.20 2.31 -6.78
N VAL A 20 18.10 1.61 -6.51
CA VAL A 20 16.94 1.57 -7.40
C VAL A 20 16.41 2.98 -7.69
N ASN A 21 16.10 3.25 -8.95
CA ASN A 21 15.52 4.53 -9.35
C ASN A 21 14.08 4.67 -8.87
N TYR A 22 13.32 3.59 -8.96
CA TYR A 22 11.92 3.49 -8.57
C TYR A 22 11.73 2.28 -7.67
N ALA A 23 11.11 2.48 -6.52
CA ALA A 23 10.69 1.41 -5.64
C ALA A 23 9.17 1.38 -5.59
N TRP A 24 8.60 0.37 -6.23
CA TRP A 24 7.18 0.07 -6.14
C TRP A 24 7.01 -1.09 -5.18
N ILE A 25 6.34 -0.85 -4.08
CA ILE A 25 6.05 -1.86 -3.07
C ILE A 25 4.54 -1.93 -2.86
N TYR A 26 4.01 -3.13 -2.91
CA TYR A 26 2.60 -3.41 -2.74
C TYR A 26 2.40 -4.52 -1.74
N PRO A 27 1.36 -4.44 -0.90
CA PRO A 27 0.99 -5.57 -0.06
C PRO A 27 0.54 -6.75 -0.93
N LEU A 28 0.94 -7.95 -0.54
CA LEU A 28 0.58 -9.17 -1.26
C LEU A 28 -0.93 -9.37 -1.25
N GLN A 29 -1.52 -9.55 -2.44
CA GLN A 29 -2.94 -9.87 -2.59
C GLN A 29 -3.11 -11.39 -2.82
N PRO A 30 -3.86 -12.07 -1.96
CA PRO A 30 -4.10 -13.51 -2.07
C PRO A 30 -5.27 -13.79 -3.03
N TYR A 31 -5.00 -13.80 -4.33
CA TYR A 31 -6.03 -14.07 -5.33
C TYR A 31 -6.55 -15.50 -5.22
N PRO A 32 -7.88 -15.72 -5.18
CA PRO A 32 -8.50 -17.05 -5.19
C PRO A 32 -7.96 -17.91 -6.33
N GLY A 33 -7.68 -19.20 -6.04
CA GLY A 33 -7.11 -20.15 -7.00
C GLY A 33 -5.57 -20.17 -7.06
N THR A 34 -4.88 -19.30 -6.34
CA THR A 34 -3.41 -19.32 -6.24
C THR A 34 -2.94 -20.15 -5.03
N GLU A 35 -1.70 -20.65 -5.09
CA GLU A 35 -1.08 -21.38 -3.97
C GLU A 35 -1.00 -20.51 -2.71
N ILE A 36 -0.73 -19.22 -2.85
CA ILE A 36 -0.67 -18.28 -1.72
C ILE A 36 -2.05 -18.11 -1.06
N TYR A 37 -3.12 -18.16 -1.84
CA TYR A 37 -4.48 -18.16 -1.30
C TYR A 37 -4.74 -19.43 -0.48
N GLN A 38 -4.43 -20.61 -1.05
CA GLN A 38 -4.60 -21.89 -0.37
C GLN A 38 -3.81 -21.92 0.93
N TYR A 39 -2.55 -21.55 0.89
CA TYR A 39 -1.71 -21.42 2.07
C TYR A 39 -2.31 -20.48 3.12
N ALA A 40 -2.83 -19.34 2.70
CA ALA A 40 -3.42 -18.35 3.61
C ALA A 40 -4.70 -18.87 4.28
N VAL A 41 -5.52 -19.62 3.56
CA VAL A 41 -6.73 -20.25 4.12
C VAL A 41 -6.35 -21.39 5.09
N GLU A 42 -5.45 -22.28 4.68
CA GLU A 42 -5.01 -23.42 5.50
C GLU A 42 -4.36 -23.00 6.81
N ASN A 43 -3.61 -21.89 6.79
CA ASN A 43 -2.93 -21.36 7.98
C ASN A 43 -3.75 -20.28 8.71
N GLY A 44 -5.02 -20.12 8.36
CA GLY A 44 -5.95 -19.25 9.07
C GLY A 44 -5.71 -17.74 8.87
N PHE A 45 -4.93 -17.33 7.87
CA PHE A 45 -4.78 -15.92 7.50
C PHE A 45 -6.00 -15.35 6.78
N LEU A 46 -6.76 -16.22 6.08
CA LEU A 46 -8.00 -15.88 5.40
C LEU A 46 -9.15 -16.79 5.83
N ASN A 47 -10.36 -16.32 5.67
CA ASN A 47 -11.55 -17.15 5.78
C ASN A 47 -11.74 -17.95 4.48
N LYS A 48 -12.38 -19.14 4.58
CA LYS A 48 -12.69 -19.98 3.42
C LYS A 48 -13.64 -19.32 2.42
N GLU A 49 -14.46 -18.38 2.89
CA GLU A 49 -15.45 -17.64 2.11
C GLU A 49 -14.85 -16.43 1.37
N PHE A 50 -13.54 -16.16 1.55
CA PHE A 50 -12.87 -15.06 0.89
C PHE A 50 -12.92 -15.22 -0.64
N SER A 51 -13.40 -14.19 -1.32
CA SER A 51 -13.66 -14.18 -2.76
C SER A 51 -12.95 -13.03 -3.46
N PHE A 52 -13.10 -12.91 -4.76
CA PHE A 52 -12.56 -11.77 -5.53
C PHE A 52 -13.18 -10.44 -5.12
N ASP A 53 -14.43 -10.43 -4.64
CA ASP A 53 -15.14 -9.21 -4.23
C ASP A 53 -14.56 -8.61 -2.94
N ASP A 54 -13.83 -9.42 -2.16
CA ASP A 54 -13.15 -8.99 -0.92
C ASP A 54 -11.78 -8.35 -1.17
N ILE A 55 -11.31 -8.37 -2.41
CA ILE A 55 -10.01 -7.81 -2.79
C ILE A 55 -10.17 -6.31 -3.04
N ASP A 56 -9.28 -5.49 -2.44
CA ASP A 56 -9.21 -4.07 -2.78
C ASP A 56 -9.00 -3.91 -4.30
N PRO A 57 -9.94 -3.28 -5.03
CA PRO A 57 -9.85 -3.13 -6.48
C PRO A 57 -8.58 -2.45 -6.95
N LEU A 58 -7.99 -1.61 -6.13
CA LEU A 58 -6.71 -0.95 -6.42
C LEU A 58 -5.51 -1.82 -6.03
N GLY A 59 -5.68 -2.78 -5.08
CA GLY A 59 -4.62 -3.69 -4.62
C GLY A 59 -3.38 -3.04 -4.04
N ILE A 60 -3.41 -1.71 -3.89
CA ILE A 60 -2.23 -0.88 -3.65
C ILE A 60 -2.11 -0.49 -2.17
N LEU A 61 -3.23 -0.39 -1.48
CA LEU A 61 -3.27 0.25 -0.18
C LEU A 61 -3.32 -0.73 0.98
N GLU A 62 -4.05 -1.82 0.86
CA GLU A 62 -4.28 -2.76 1.95
C GLU A 62 -4.31 -4.21 1.44
N SER A 63 -3.90 -5.14 2.30
CA SER A 63 -4.08 -6.58 2.07
C SER A 63 -4.85 -7.18 3.23
N PRO A 64 -5.78 -8.11 2.97
CA PRO A 64 -6.48 -8.81 4.03
C PRO A 64 -5.54 -9.63 4.93
N LEU A 65 -4.35 -9.97 4.44
CA LEU A 65 -3.33 -10.71 5.18
C LEU A 65 -2.69 -9.88 6.30
N GLU A 66 -2.57 -8.55 6.12
CA GLU A 66 -1.89 -7.66 7.09
C GLU A 66 -2.48 -7.76 8.49
N ARG A 67 -3.81 -7.93 8.60
CA ARG A 67 -4.51 -7.95 9.89
C ARG A 67 -4.10 -9.10 10.79
N LYS A 68 -3.62 -10.21 10.21
CA LYS A 68 -3.24 -11.42 10.94
C LYS A 68 -1.73 -11.61 11.05
N LEU A 69 -0.93 -10.70 10.50
CA LEU A 69 0.51 -10.70 10.71
C LEU A 69 0.86 -10.15 12.10
N LYS A 70 1.81 -10.78 12.79
CA LYS A 70 2.31 -10.34 14.08
C LYS A 70 2.77 -8.88 14.06
N ASP A 71 3.49 -8.50 13.00
CA ASP A 71 4.01 -7.15 12.78
C ASP A 71 3.22 -6.35 11.75
N GLY A 72 2.00 -6.75 11.40
CA GLY A 72 1.23 -6.15 10.32
C GLY A 72 1.07 -4.63 10.42
N LYS A 73 0.82 -4.10 11.65
CA LYS A 73 0.73 -2.65 11.87
C LYS A 73 2.05 -1.93 11.59
N LYS A 74 3.18 -2.53 11.97
CA LYS A 74 4.52 -1.96 11.74
C LYS A 74 4.90 -2.05 10.25
N LEU A 75 4.61 -3.17 9.61
CA LEU A 75 4.81 -3.38 8.17
C LEU A 75 3.99 -2.38 7.37
N LYS A 76 2.76 -2.08 7.78
CA LYS A 76 1.93 -1.06 7.15
C LYS A 76 2.61 0.31 7.17
N VAL A 77 3.13 0.74 8.31
CA VAL A 77 3.86 2.03 8.41
C VAL A 77 5.15 2.01 7.61
N LEU A 78 5.91 0.91 7.67
CA LEU A 78 7.11 0.73 6.85
C LEU A 78 6.78 0.87 5.36
N HIS A 79 5.72 0.21 4.89
CA HIS A 79 5.24 0.30 3.52
C HIS A 79 4.88 1.73 3.12
N ARG A 80 4.16 2.49 3.96
CA ARG A 80 3.80 3.89 3.70
C ARG A 80 5.01 4.81 3.55
N LEU A 81 6.08 4.54 4.28
CA LEU A 81 7.26 5.40 4.33
C LEU A 81 8.48 4.81 3.60
N PHE A 82 8.31 3.68 2.91
CA PHE A 82 9.39 2.93 2.27
C PHE A 82 10.20 3.78 1.28
N TYR A 83 9.52 4.55 0.44
CA TYR A 83 10.15 5.46 -0.50
C TYR A 83 11.14 6.41 0.18
N TYR A 84 10.75 7.01 1.29
CA TYR A 84 11.58 7.95 2.04
C TYR A 84 12.76 7.24 2.70
N GLY A 85 12.56 6.01 3.17
CA GLY A 85 13.63 5.15 3.68
C GLY A 85 14.74 4.90 2.67
N ILE A 86 14.38 4.74 1.39
CA ILE A 86 15.34 4.56 0.30
C ILE A 86 16.00 5.88 -0.10
N LYS A 87 15.21 6.96 -0.28
CA LYS A 87 15.66 8.19 -0.94
C LYS A 87 16.32 9.18 0.00
N ILE A 88 15.99 9.19 1.29
CA ILE A 88 16.52 10.17 2.24
C ILE A 88 17.63 9.52 3.07
N PRO A 89 18.88 10.02 2.99
CA PRO A 89 19.97 9.54 3.82
C PRO A 89 19.61 9.65 5.32
N GLY A 90 19.89 8.60 6.09
CA GLY A 90 19.64 8.59 7.55
C GLY A 90 18.17 8.38 7.96
N PHE A 91 17.19 8.53 7.08
CA PHE A 91 15.76 8.39 7.42
C PHE A 91 15.41 7.00 7.97
N VAL A 92 16.17 5.96 7.63
CA VAL A 92 15.98 4.60 8.16
C VAL A 92 16.03 4.56 9.69
N HIS A 93 16.90 5.38 10.31
CA HIS A 93 16.98 5.45 11.78
C HIS A 93 15.70 6.00 12.40
N LEU A 94 15.15 7.05 11.80
CA LEU A 94 13.86 7.61 12.20
C LEU A 94 12.72 6.61 11.91
N LEU A 95 12.75 5.95 10.75
CA LEU A 95 11.74 4.99 10.34
C LEU A 95 11.63 3.82 11.32
N LYS A 96 12.76 3.35 11.89
CA LYS A 96 12.77 2.33 12.96
C LYS A 96 11.97 2.74 14.21
N LEU A 97 11.82 4.04 14.46
CA LEU A 97 10.99 4.55 15.55
C LEU A 97 9.55 4.76 15.07
N LEU A 98 9.36 5.30 13.87
CA LEU A 98 8.04 5.60 13.32
C LEU A 98 7.16 4.36 13.13
N VAL A 99 7.73 3.17 12.87
CA VAL A 99 6.97 1.93 12.70
C VAL A 99 6.22 1.49 13.96
N TYR A 100 6.55 2.02 15.12
CA TYR A 100 5.82 1.77 16.38
C TYR A 100 4.61 2.70 16.57
N LEU A 101 4.50 3.75 15.75
CA LEU A 101 3.33 4.62 15.76
C LEU A 101 2.16 4.00 14.96
N PRO A 102 0.92 4.30 15.32
CA PRO A 102 -0.21 3.89 14.50
C PRO A 102 -0.17 4.56 13.14
N ASN A 103 -0.63 3.83 12.10
CA ASN A 103 -0.82 4.45 10.79
C ASN A 103 -1.78 5.62 10.91
N ASN A 104 -1.45 6.74 10.28
CA ASN A 104 -2.18 7.99 10.39
C ASN A 104 -2.27 8.72 9.05
N PHE A 105 -3.06 9.79 9.02
CA PHE A 105 -3.28 10.59 7.82
C PHE A 105 -1.98 11.13 7.20
N ILE A 106 -0.99 11.50 8.02
CA ILE A 106 0.30 12.02 7.53
C ILE A 106 1.04 10.93 6.75
N PHE A 107 1.10 9.70 7.27
CA PHE A 107 1.76 8.58 6.60
C PHE A 107 1.04 8.21 5.30
N GLU A 108 -0.29 8.22 5.30
CA GLU A 108 -1.08 8.00 4.08
C GLU A 108 -0.83 9.09 3.03
N PHE A 109 -0.80 10.35 3.45
CA PHE A 109 -0.49 11.48 2.57
C PHE A 109 0.90 11.35 1.96
N LEU A 110 1.92 11.08 2.78
CA LEU A 110 3.29 10.87 2.32
C LEU A 110 3.38 9.71 1.34
N HIS A 111 2.69 8.60 1.64
CA HIS A 111 2.65 7.45 0.74
C HIS A 111 2.09 7.84 -0.64
N ARG A 112 0.90 8.44 -0.68
CA ARG A 112 0.29 8.89 -1.93
C ARG A 112 1.17 9.88 -2.69
N PHE A 113 1.82 10.79 -1.98
CA PHE A 113 2.75 11.73 -2.57
C PHE A 113 3.99 11.03 -3.17
N SER A 114 4.52 10.00 -2.50
CA SER A 114 5.62 9.20 -3.04
C SER A 114 5.24 8.44 -4.31
N LEU A 115 4.01 7.91 -4.38
CA LEU A 115 3.48 7.27 -5.58
C LEU A 115 3.41 8.26 -6.76
N LEU A 116 2.94 9.48 -6.52
CA LEU A 116 2.91 10.54 -7.54
C LEU A 116 4.30 10.90 -8.05
N ILE A 117 5.29 11.04 -7.14
CA ILE A 117 6.68 11.31 -7.52
C ILE A 117 7.24 10.17 -8.38
N ASN A 118 7.05 8.92 -7.96
CA ASN A 118 7.52 7.76 -8.70
C ASN A 118 6.88 7.70 -10.09
N TYR A 119 5.56 7.91 -10.16
CA TYR A 119 4.83 7.94 -11.42
C TYR A 119 5.34 9.04 -12.36
N ALA A 120 5.50 10.26 -11.85
CA ALA A 120 6.03 11.39 -12.62
C ALA A 120 7.42 11.10 -13.19
N LYS A 121 8.31 10.55 -12.35
CA LYS A 121 9.67 10.21 -12.76
C LYS A 121 9.69 9.07 -13.78
N PHE A 122 8.89 8.03 -13.57
CA PHE A 122 8.84 6.88 -14.47
C PHE A 122 8.37 7.27 -15.87
N HIS A 123 7.31 8.09 -15.96
CA HIS A 123 6.75 8.55 -17.23
C HIS A 123 7.43 9.80 -17.79
N LYS A 124 8.44 10.34 -17.10
CA LYS A 124 9.12 11.62 -17.46
C LYS A 124 8.14 12.78 -17.65
N ILE A 125 7.08 12.82 -16.84
CA ILE A 125 6.02 13.83 -16.87
C ILE A 125 6.32 14.91 -15.83
N ASN A 126 5.96 16.16 -16.13
CA ASN A 126 6.07 17.26 -15.18
C ASN A 126 5.18 16.99 -13.95
N LEU A 127 5.73 17.13 -12.76
CA LEU A 127 5.06 16.89 -11.48
C LEU A 127 3.74 17.68 -11.36
N PHE A 128 3.71 18.91 -11.90
CA PHE A 128 2.49 19.73 -11.93
C PHE A 128 1.38 19.05 -12.73
N HIS A 129 1.71 18.49 -13.89
CA HIS A 129 0.71 17.78 -14.71
C HIS A 129 0.15 16.55 -13.99
N VAL A 130 1.03 15.78 -13.33
CA VAL A 130 0.61 14.63 -12.52
C VAL A 130 -0.31 15.06 -11.38
N PHE A 131 0.00 16.17 -10.71
CA PHE A 131 -0.84 16.72 -9.65
C PHE A 131 -2.24 17.10 -10.15
N VAL A 132 -2.34 17.76 -11.30
CA VAL A 132 -3.64 18.09 -11.94
C VAL A 132 -4.42 16.84 -12.27
N VAL A 133 -3.77 15.81 -12.84
CA VAL A 133 -4.42 14.51 -13.14
C VAL A 133 -4.90 13.84 -11.87
N ALA A 134 -4.07 13.80 -10.82
CA ALA A 134 -4.44 13.20 -9.54
C ALA A 134 -5.66 13.88 -8.91
N ILE A 135 -5.74 15.22 -8.96
CA ILE A 135 -6.93 15.96 -8.50
C ILE A 135 -8.17 15.56 -9.33
N ARG A 136 -8.04 15.50 -10.64
CA ARG A 136 -9.16 15.09 -11.51
C ARG A 136 -9.66 13.69 -11.18
N VAL A 137 -8.75 12.72 -11.05
CA VAL A 137 -9.09 11.34 -10.66
C VAL A 137 -9.77 11.31 -9.30
N PHE A 138 -9.22 11.98 -8.30
CA PHE A 138 -9.81 12.07 -6.96
C PHE A 138 -11.24 12.64 -6.97
N LEU A 139 -11.48 13.71 -7.74
CA LEU A 139 -12.79 14.32 -7.85
C LEU A 139 -13.77 13.40 -8.61
N THR A 140 -13.29 12.66 -9.60
CA THR A 140 -14.09 11.70 -10.36
C THR A 140 -14.49 10.50 -9.50
N GLU A 141 -13.55 9.92 -8.77
CA GLU A 141 -13.83 8.82 -7.83
C GLU A 141 -14.82 9.23 -6.73
N ARG A 142 -14.69 10.45 -6.22
CA ARG A 142 -15.65 10.97 -5.24
C ARG A 142 -17.05 11.09 -5.81
N ARG A 143 -17.19 11.52 -7.08
CA ARG A 143 -18.48 11.56 -7.78
C ARG A 143 -19.08 10.16 -7.95
N ILE A 144 -18.29 9.20 -8.39
CA ILE A 144 -18.72 7.81 -8.59
C ILE A 144 -19.20 7.19 -7.27
N ARG A 145 -18.43 7.35 -6.19
CA ARG A 145 -18.82 6.84 -4.85
C ARG A 145 -20.12 7.47 -4.34
N ILE A 146 -20.34 8.76 -4.59
CA ILE A 146 -21.57 9.46 -4.21
C ILE A 146 -22.74 8.93 -5.04
N SER A 147 -22.55 8.68 -6.34
CA SER A 147 -23.58 8.13 -7.21
C SER A 147 -24.01 6.74 -6.79
N ILE A 148 -23.05 5.82 -6.57
CA ILE A 148 -23.33 4.44 -6.11
C ILE A 148 -24.12 4.47 -4.80
N LYS A 149 -23.68 5.29 -3.82
CA LYS A 149 -24.36 5.40 -2.54
C LYS A 149 -25.77 6.01 -2.64
N ALA A 150 -26.02 6.85 -3.63
CA ALA A 150 -27.35 7.41 -3.88
C ALA A 150 -28.28 6.41 -4.55
N ASP A 151 -27.76 5.50 -5.37
CA ASP A 151 -28.53 4.45 -6.01
C ASP A 151 -28.89 3.34 -5.02
N ASP A 152 -27.97 2.93 -4.13
CA ASP A 152 -28.24 1.99 -3.02
C ASP A 152 -29.37 2.48 -2.09
N VAL A 153 -29.48 3.80 -1.88
CA VAL A 153 -30.54 4.39 -1.01
C VAL A 153 -31.88 4.45 -1.74
N ARG A 154 -31.91 4.36 -3.08
CA ARG A 154 -33.16 4.37 -3.86
C ARG A 154 -33.75 2.98 -4.03
N GLU A 155 -32.94 1.94 -3.90
CA GLU A 155 -33.36 0.54 -4.02
C GLU A 155 -33.73 -0.10 -2.66
N ALA A 156 -33.49 0.59 -1.53
CA ALA A 156 -33.85 0.17 -0.18
C ALA A 156 -35.16 0.83 0.29
#